data_b77a1d552cefbc9e3e89fb004b26751f
#
_entry.id   b77a1d552cefbc9e3e89fb004b26751f
#
_cell.length_a   1.000
_cell.length_b   1.000
_cell.length_c   1.000
_cell.angle_alpha   90.00
_cell.angle_beta   90.00
_cell.angle_gamma   90.00
#
_symmetry.space_group_name_H-M   'P 1'
#
loop_
_entity.id
_entity.type
_entity.pdbx_description
1 polymer ?
#
loop_
_entity_poly.entity_id
_entity_poly.type
_entity_poly.pdbx_seq_one_letter_code
_entity_poly.pdbx_strand_id
1 'polypeptide(L)' 'MTERLLKFPVKCPICATEWTCALSVTEIRESLDRGTPIRAYAECHDWHWDLKEHERQALAAKIRA' A
#
# COMPACT_ATOMS: atom_id res chain seq x y z
N MET A 1 -11.39 18.76 7.11
CA MET A 1 -9.98 18.36 7.21
C MET A 1 -9.58 17.51 6.02
N THR A 2 -8.47 17.86 5.40
CA THR A 2 -7.98 17.12 4.24
C THR A 2 -7.19 15.93 4.71
N GLU A 3 -7.62 14.75 4.31
CA GLU A 3 -6.92 13.53 4.64
C GLU A 3 -5.65 13.42 3.78
N ARG A 4 -4.54 13.04 4.41
CA ARG A 4 -3.27 12.92 3.75
C ARG A 4 -3.18 11.59 3.01
N LEU A 5 -2.83 11.63 1.73
CA LEU A 5 -2.64 10.43 0.93
C LEU A 5 -1.15 10.11 0.81
N LEU A 6 -0.82 8.84 0.94
CA LEU A 6 0.54 8.34 0.71
C LEU A 6 0.55 7.56 -0.59
N LYS A 7 1.42 7.97 -1.51
CA LYS A 7 1.63 7.25 -2.77
C LYS A 7 2.84 6.35 -2.64
N PHE A 8 2.71 5.13 -3.10
CA PHE A 8 3.80 4.16 -3.03
C PHE A 8 3.82 3.28 -4.27
N PRO A 9 5.01 2.86 -4.73
CA PRO A 9 5.11 2.01 -5.91
C PRO A 9 4.83 0.55 -5.57
N VAL A 10 4.17 -0.14 -6.50
CA VAL A 10 3.91 -1.58 -6.39
C VAL A 10 4.19 -2.22 -7.74
N LYS A 11 4.44 -3.51 -7.75
CA LYS A 11 4.62 -4.28 -8.98
C LYS A 11 3.53 -5.35 -9.07
N CYS A 12 2.91 -5.43 -10.24
CA CYS A 12 1.93 -6.48 -10.49
C CYS A 12 2.59 -7.86 -10.38
N PRO A 13 2.07 -8.77 -9.54
CA PRO A 13 2.68 -10.09 -9.39
C PRO A 13 2.52 -10.98 -10.61
N ILE A 14 1.71 -10.58 -11.58
CA ILE A 14 1.45 -11.36 -12.79
C ILE A 14 2.41 -10.96 -13.91
N CYS A 15 2.60 -9.67 -14.16
CA CYS A 15 3.43 -9.18 -15.28
C CYS A 15 4.54 -8.23 -14.87
N ALA A 16 4.70 -7.96 -13.58
CA ALA A 16 5.73 -7.08 -13.01
C ALA A 16 5.65 -5.62 -13.50
N THR A 17 4.54 -5.20 -14.05
CA THR A 17 4.32 -3.79 -14.41
C THR A 17 4.25 -2.94 -13.15
N GLU A 18 4.96 -1.83 -13.13
CA GLU A 18 4.95 -0.93 -11.98
C GLU A 18 3.70 -0.05 -11.98
N TRP A 19 3.09 0.05 -10.82
CA TRP A 19 1.94 0.91 -10.58
C TRP A 19 2.15 1.74 -9.33
N THR A 20 1.47 2.87 -9.26
CA THR A 20 1.49 3.69 -8.05
C THR A 20 0.14 3.58 -7.36
N CYS A 21 0.15 3.14 -6.11
CA CYS A 21 -1.05 3.09 -5.28
C CYS A 21 -1.07 4.31 -4.36
N ALA A 22 -2.27 4.82 -4.08
CA ALA A 22 -2.46 5.91 -3.14
C ALA A 22 -3.47 5.47 -2.09
N LEU A 23 -3.08 5.55 -0.83
CA LEU A 23 -3.94 5.22 0.30
C LEU A 23 -3.86 6.32 1.35
N SER A 24 -4.93 6.49 2.11
CA SER A 24 -4.94 7.45 3.19
C SER A 24 -3.95 7.01 4.28
N VAL A 25 -3.21 7.98 4.82
CA VAL A 25 -2.27 7.71 5.92
C VAL A 25 -3.00 7.13 7.12
N THR A 26 -4.23 7.58 7.37
CA THR A 26 -5.06 7.07 8.47
C THR A 26 -5.37 5.58 8.27
N GLU A 27 -5.76 5.19 7.08
CA GLU A 27 -6.04 3.78 6.77
C GLU A 27 -4.81 2.92 6.93
N ILE A 28 -3.67 3.39 6.42
CA ILE A 28 -2.42 2.63 6.53
C ILE A 28 -2.04 2.46 8.00
N ARG A 29 -2.13 3.53 8.78
CA ARG A 29 -1.79 3.50 10.20
C ARG A 29 -2.70 2.55 10.98
N GLU A 30 -4.00 2.60 10.72
CA GLU A 30 -4.95 1.69 11.37
C GLU A 30 -4.67 0.24 11.02
N SER A 31 -4.37 -0.04 9.75
CA SER A 31 -4.05 -1.39 9.32
C SER A 31 -2.79 -1.92 10.00
N LEU A 32 -1.77 -1.07 10.13
CA LEU A 32 -0.54 -1.46 10.83
C LEU A 32 -0.78 -1.71 12.32
N ASP A 33 -1.59 -0.88 12.96
CA ASP A 33 -1.90 -1.03 14.38
C ASP A 33 -2.72 -2.28 14.68
N ARG A 34 -3.67 -2.59 13.81
CA ARG A 34 -4.55 -3.75 13.98
C ARG A 34 -3.99 -5.04 13.42
N GLY A 35 -2.90 -4.95 12.64
CA GLY A 35 -2.36 -6.10 11.94
C GLY A 35 -3.22 -6.59 10.79
N THR A 36 -4.10 -5.74 10.26
CA THR A 36 -4.92 -6.09 9.11
C THR A 36 -4.14 -5.91 7.80
N PRO A 37 -4.49 -6.66 6.74
CA PRO A 37 -3.77 -6.56 5.47
C PRO A 37 -3.95 -5.20 4.81
N ILE A 38 -2.90 -4.74 4.13
CA ILE A 38 -2.95 -3.56 3.27
C ILE A 38 -2.94 -4.09 1.84
N ARG A 39 -3.96 -3.74 1.06
CA ARG A 39 -4.10 -4.23 -0.31
C ARG A 39 -3.49 -3.30 -1.32
N ALA A 40 -2.79 -3.89 -2.28
CA ALA A 40 -2.33 -3.21 -3.47
C ALA A 40 -3.22 -3.56 -4.65
N TYR A 41 -3.15 -2.76 -5.72
CA TYR A 41 -3.98 -2.96 -6.90
C TYR A 41 -3.17 -2.70 -8.18
N ALA A 42 -3.36 -3.54 -9.19
CA ALA A 42 -2.77 -3.36 -10.50
C ALA A 42 -3.87 -3.36 -11.57
N GLU A 43 -3.97 -2.27 -12.32
CA GLU A 43 -4.99 -2.12 -13.35
C GLU A 43 -4.76 -3.06 -14.54
N CYS A 44 -3.51 -3.41 -14.81
CA CYS A 44 -3.16 -4.25 -15.97
C CYS A 44 -3.88 -5.60 -15.96
N HIS A 45 -4.18 -6.14 -14.78
CA HIS A 45 -4.87 -7.42 -14.63
C HIS A 45 -6.07 -7.33 -13.69
N ASP A 46 -6.47 -6.11 -13.31
CA ASP A 46 -7.54 -5.87 -12.34
C ASP A 46 -7.37 -6.79 -11.12
N TRP A 47 -6.18 -6.75 -10.54
CA TRP A 47 -5.78 -7.68 -9.49
C TRP A 47 -5.45 -6.96 -8.20
N HIS A 48 -5.99 -7.48 -7.09
CA HIS A 48 -5.68 -7.01 -5.75
C HIS A 48 -4.89 -8.08 -5.01
N TRP A 49 -3.94 -7.67 -4.18
CA TRP A 49 -3.19 -8.60 -3.34
C TRP A 49 -2.77 -7.92 -2.05
N ASP A 50 -2.51 -8.73 -1.03
CA ASP A 50 -2.07 -8.22 0.26
C ASP A 50 -0.56 -7.95 0.23
N LEU A 51 -0.15 -6.81 0.76
CA LEU A 51 1.26 -6.47 0.87
C LEU A 51 1.97 -7.43 1.83
N LYS A 52 3.21 -7.76 1.49
CA LYS A 52 4.05 -8.60 2.33
C LYS A 52 4.61 -7.81 3.51
N GLU A 53 5.14 -8.51 4.51
CA GLU A 53 5.64 -7.88 5.73
C GLU A 53 6.67 -6.80 5.46
N HIS A 54 7.64 -7.05 4.59
CA HIS A 54 8.66 -6.04 4.28
C HIS A 54 8.10 -4.80 3.61
N GLU A 55 7.05 -4.95 2.82
CA GLU A 55 6.37 -3.83 2.17
C GLU A 55 5.59 -3.01 3.19
N ARG A 56 4.94 -3.68 4.14
CA ARG A 56 4.22 -3.01 5.23
C ARG A 56 5.18 -2.22 6.10
N GLN A 57 6.34 -2.76 6.40
CA GLN A 57 7.37 -2.08 7.17
C GLN A 57 7.91 -0.84 6.45
N ALA A 58 8.06 -0.93 5.13
CA ALA A 58 8.47 0.21 4.32
C ALA A 58 7.44 1.35 4.39
N LEU A 59 6.16 1.02 4.37
CA LEU A 59 5.10 2.02 4.53
C LEU A 59 5.12 2.64 5.92
N ALA A 60 5.34 1.83 6.94
CA ALA A 60 5.43 2.33 8.32
C ALA A 60 6.56 3.35 8.46
N ALA A 61 7.70 3.08 7.83
CA ALA A 61 8.83 4.00 7.84
C ALA A 61 8.49 5.32 7.15
N LYS A 62 7.77 5.27 6.04
CA LYS A 62 7.35 6.47 5.32
C LYS A 62 6.39 7.34 6.13
N ILE A 63 5.51 6.71 6.89
CA ILE A 63 4.54 7.43 7.73
C ILE A 63 5.24 8.14 8.88
N ARG A 64 6.29 7.53 9.43
CA ARG A 64 7.06 8.08 10.56
C ARG A 64 8.03 9.18 10.14
N ALA A 65 8.37 9.25 8.88
CA ALA A 65 9.34 10.23 8.37
C ALA A 65 8.75 11.65 8.33
#